data_8a86d1dc4ffbb1fdac5f856d6e0ef4c2
#
_entry.id   8a86d1dc4ffbb1fdac5f856d6e0ef4c2
#
_cell.length_a   1.000
_cell.length_b   1.000
_cell.length_c   1.000
_cell.angle_alpha   90.00
_cell.angle_beta   90.00
_cell.angle_gamma   90.00
#
_symmetry.space_group_name_H-M   'P 1'
#
loop_
_entity.id
_entity.type
_entity.pdbx_description
1 polymer ?
#
loop_
_entity_poly.entity_id
_entity_poly.type
_entity_poly.pdbx_seq_one_letter_code
_entity_poly.pdbx_strand_id
1 'polypeptide(L)'
;ENITTNWPDFLKALFVGNYGLFSLGLYSFVWAFPVVVLIGLSLSLTDDSGLKERITATLDPWLRKVGLSGQDLIPVLSGFGCNVVAVFQSRSCSRCTRHACISMISFGSACSYQTGATLSLFNAAHQPWLFVPYLSLLFITGAIHTRLWNGSLKPSEDQRLTEPTWLQWPRWRNVTWMLKNILRQFITQAMPLFLIICSVAGMLDYAGITRWVSETTAPLLHLFKLPAELMPGIIFSLLRKDGLMVLNQDGGSLIQSLSTSQLLLLVWLASTLMACLVTVFTIAREINWRFAVAVAGKQVLSSLVVALVISQLFIHEA
;
A
#
# COMPACT_ATOMS: atom_id res chain seq x y z
N GLU A 1 -18.92 -12.66 -22.56
CA GLU A 1 -18.20 -12.30 -23.83
C GLU A 1 -19.15 -11.87 -24.96
N ASN A 2 -20.35 -12.43 -25.08
CA ASN A 2 -21.25 -12.14 -26.20
C ASN A 2 -21.95 -10.75 -26.16
N ILE A 3 -21.98 -10.05 -25.06
CA ILE A 3 -22.68 -8.76 -24.90
C ILE A 3 -21.82 -7.57 -25.37
N THR A 4 -20.51 -7.74 -25.40
CA THR A 4 -19.57 -6.65 -25.66
C THR A 4 -18.97 -6.63 -27.07
N THR A 5 -19.33 -7.61 -27.92
CA THR A 5 -18.76 -7.73 -29.26
C THR A 5 -19.05 -6.51 -30.15
N ASN A 6 -20.18 -5.81 -29.97
CA ASN A 6 -20.58 -4.64 -30.74
C ASN A 6 -20.20 -3.29 -30.15
N TRP A 7 -19.41 -3.26 -29.03
CA TRP A 7 -19.01 -2.02 -28.43
C TRP A 7 -17.81 -1.41 -29.16
N PRO A 8 -17.72 -0.07 -29.26
CA PRO A 8 -16.51 0.59 -29.74
C PRO A 8 -15.29 0.16 -28.91
N ASP A 9 -14.13 0.04 -29.55
CA ASP A 9 -12.91 -0.45 -28.90
C ASP A 9 -12.51 0.39 -27.65
N PHE A 10 -12.78 1.68 -27.67
CA PHE A 10 -12.62 2.56 -26.52
C PHE A 10 -13.49 2.13 -25.31
N LEU A 11 -14.76 1.79 -25.55
CA LEU A 11 -15.65 1.32 -24.48
C LEU A 11 -15.26 -0.07 -23.98
N LYS A 12 -14.79 -0.94 -24.88
CA LYS A 12 -14.24 -2.24 -24.47
C LYS A 12 -13.03 -2.07 -23.57
N ALA A 13 -12.08 -1.20 -23.93
CA ALA A 13 -10.90 -0.92 -23.13
C ALA A 13 -11.27 -0.34 -21.76
N LEU A 14 -12.24 0.58 -21.71
CA LEU A 14 -12.67 1.25 -20.49
C LEU A 14 -13.41 0.34 -19.52
N PHE A 15 -14.28 -0.55 -20.03
CA PHE A 15 -15.19 -1.35 -19.19
C PHE A 15 -14.74 -2.79 -18.99
N VAL A 16 -14.17 -3.44 -20.02
CA VAL A 16 -13.90 -4.89 -20.04
C VAL A 16 -12.42 -5.21 -20.29
N GLY A 17 -11.61 -4.22 -20.71
CA GLY A 17 -10.17 -4.41 -20.88
C GLY A 17 -9.48 -4.91 -19.59
N ASN A 18 -8.22 -5.33 -19.68
CA ASN A 18 -7.45 -5.84 -18.56
C ASN A 18 -7.45 -4.89 -17.34
N TYR A 19 -7.65 -3.59 -17.58
CA TYR A 19 -7.76 -2.53 -16.56
C TYR A 19 -9.18 -1.95 -16.48
N GLY A 20 -10.15 -2.60 -17.10
CA GLY A 20 -11.52 -2.11 -17.22
C GLY A 20 -12.24 -2.03 -15.87
N LEU A 21 -13.24 -1.16 -15.85
CA LEU A 21 -14.03 -0.85 -14.68
C LEU A 21 -14.75 -2.09 -14.13
N PHE A 22 -15.27 -2.96 -15.02
CA PHE A 22 -15.97 -4.18 -14.62
C PHE A 22 -15.01 -5.33 -14.35
N SER A 23 -13.93 -5.48 -15.10
CA SER A 23 -12.98 -6.55 -14.86
C SER A 23 -12.19 -6.31 -13.57
N LEU A 24 -11.46 -5.22 -13.50
CA LEU A 24 -10.56 -4.96 -12.41
C LEU A 24 -11.23 -4.22 -11.24
N GLY A 25 -12.19 -3.33 -11.51
CA GLY A 25 -12.92 -2.59 -10.48
C GLY A 25 -13.77 -3.51 -9.61
N LEU A 26 -14.56 -4.39 -10.24
CA LEU A 26 -15.41 -5.36 -9.52
C LEU A 26 -14.56 -6.41 -8.79
N TYR A 27 -13.55 -6.97 -9.45
CA TYR A 27 -12.62 -7.91 -8.85
C TYR A 27 -11.97 -7.32 -7.58
N SER A 28 -11.49 -6.10 -7.67
CA SER A 28 -10.87 -5.41 -6.56
C SER A 28 -11.84 -5.15 -5.41
N PHE A 29 -13.10 -4.81 -5.72
CA PHE A 29 -14.12 -4.64 -4.69
C PHE A 29 -14.37 -5.95 -3.93
N VAL A 30 -14.53 -7.06 -4.66
CA VAL A 30 -14.77 -8.39 -4.07
C VAL A 30 -13.61 -8.81 -3.16
N TRP A 31 -12.37 -8.49 -3.51
CA TRP A 31 -11.20 -8.81 -2.68
C TRP A 31 -10.99 -7.83 -1.51
N ALA A 32 -11.13 -6.52 -1.74
CA ALA A 32 -10.85 -5.53 -0.70
C ALA A 32 -11.95 -5.47 0.36
N PHE A 33 -13.20 -5.64 -0.03
CA PHE A 33 -14.32 -5.47 0.89
C PHE A 33 -14.25 -6.41 2.11
N PRO A 34 -14.05 -7.74 1.97
CA PRO A 34 -13.89 -8.63 3.11
C PRO A 34 -12.72 -8.25 4.01
N VAL A 35 -11.59 -7.84 3.42
CA VAL A 35 -10.40 -7.45 4.19
C VAL A 35 -10.66 -6.17 4.98
N VAL A 36 -11.31 -5.18 4.38
CA VAL A 36 -11.69 -3.93 5.07
C VAL A 36 -12.70 -4.22 6.19
N VAL A 37 -13.64 -5.15 5.98
CA VAL A 37 -14.56 -5.61 7.04
C VAL A 37 -13.81 -6.26 8.20
N LEU A 38 -12.91 -7.18 7.93
CA LEU A 38 -12.15 -7.89 8.97
C LEU A 38 -11.25 -6.94 9.75
N ILE A 39 -10.51 -6.07 9.07
CA ILE A 39 -9.66 -5.07 9.73
C ILE A 39 -10.51 -4.06 10.49
N GLY A 40 -11.60 -3.57 9.89
CA GLY A 40 -12.52 -2.67 10.56
C GLY A 40 -13.15 -3.28 11.81
N LEU A 41 -13.52 -4.56 11.76
CA LEU A 41 -14.02 -5.29 12.91
C LEU A 41 -12.94 -5.44 14.00
N SER A 42 -11.73 -5.86 13.63
CA SER A 42 -10.62 -6.01 14.57
C SER A 42 -10.27 -4.69 15.26
N LEU A 43 -10.20 -3.60 14.50
CA LEU A 43 -9.95 -2.26 15.05
C LEU A 43 -11.08 -1.79 15.96
N SER A 44 -12.33 -2.00 15.58
CA SER A 44 -13.48 -1.61 16.37
C SER A 44 -13.58 -2.39 17.69
N LEU A 45 -13.25 -3.70 17.66
CA LEU A 45 -13.17 -4.53 18.87
C LEU A 45 -12.05 -4.07 19.80
N THR A 46 -10.88 -3.78 19.24
CA THR A 46 -9.71 -3.33 20.00
C THR A 46 -9.93 -1.96 20.62
N ASP A 47 -10.62 -1.05 19.91
CA ASP A 47 -10.94 0.29 20.37
C ASP A 47 -11.97 0.26 21.53
N ASP A 48 -13.08 -0.46 21.36
CA ASP A 48 -14.14 -0.52 22.37
C ASP A 48 -13.75 -1.33 23.63
N SER A 49 -12.81 -2.27 23.50
CA SER A 49 -12.33 -3.07 24.63
C SER A 49 -11.31 -2.36 25.54
N GLY A 50 -10.79 -1.19 25.16
CA GLY A 50 -9.69 -0.52 25.87
C GLY A 50 -8.31 -1.17 25.62
N LEU A 51 -8.23 -2.17 24.77
CA LEU A 51 -6.97 -2.84 24.43
C LEU A 51 -6.07 -1.93 23.62
N LYS A 52 -6.64 -1.06 22.78
CA LYS A 52 -5.95 -0.05 21.99
C LYS A 52 -5.07 0.84 22.86
N GLU A 53 -5.63 1.41 23.94
CA GLU A 53 -4.93 2.33 24.82
C GLU A 53 -3.74 1.65 25.51
N ARG A 54 -3.89 0.39 25.89
CA ARG A 54 -2.79 -0.39 26.48
C ARG A 54 -1.69 -0.70 25.49
N ILE A 55 -2.04 -1.16 24.28
CA ILE A 55 -1.07 -1.44 23.22
C ILE A 55 -0.33 -0.15 22.84
N THR A 56 -1.07 0.95 22.63
CA THR A 56 -0.49 2.23 22.26
C THR A 56 0.42 2.78 23.36
N ALA A 57 0.03 2.69 24.62
CA ALA A 57 0.87 3.12 25.76
C ALA A 57 2.15 2.28 25.86
N THR A 58 2.08 0.97 25.66
CA THR A 58 3.24 0.07 25.72
C THR A 58 4.22 0.32 24.57
N LEU A 59 3.72 0.57 23.38
CA LEU A 59 4.53 0.77 22.17
C LEU A 59 4.98 2.23 21.98
N ASP A 60 4.39 3.19 22.67
CA ASP A 60 4.69 4.62 22.53
C ASP A 60 6.19 4.95 22.66
N PRO A 61 6.98 4.41 23.64
CA PRO A 61 8.40 4.70 23.74
C PRO A 61 9.23 4.28 22.52
N TRP A 62 8.80 3.21 21.82
CA TRP A 62 9.45 2.72 20.62
C TRP A 62 9.02 3.53 19.39
N LEU A 63 7.74 3.85 19.28
CA LEU A 63 7.19 4.63 18.18
C LEU A 63 7.74 6.05 18.14
N ARG A 64 7.97 6.67 19.29
CA ARG A 64 8.61 8.00 19.39
C ARG A 64 10.02 8.04 18.79
N LYS A 65 10.77 6.95 18.87
CA LYS A 65 12.09 6.84 18.22
C LYS A 65 12.01 6.94 16.70
N VAL A 66 10.85 6.59 16.14
CA VAL A 66 10.57 6.61 14.69
C VAL A 66 9.87 7.91 14.27
N GLY A 67 9.50 8.77 15.23
CA GLY A 67 8.76 10.00 14.95
C GLY A 67 7.24 9.84 14.96
N LEU A 68 6.76 8.73 15.53
CA LEU A 68 5.35 8.41 15.70
C LEU A 68 4.97 8.47 17.18
N SER A 69 3.70 8.65 17.48
CA SER A 69 3.13 8.48 18.82
C SER A 69 2.36 7.15 18.90
N GLY A 70 2.07 6.68 20.11
CA GLY A 70 1.24 5.50 20.31
C GLY A 70 -0.11 5.58 19.58
N GLN A 71 -0.71 6.76 19.54
CA GLN A 71 -2.00 6.99 18.85
C GLN A 71 -1.92 6.80 17.33
N ASP A 72 -0.74 6.95 16.71
CA ASP A 72 -0.55 6.80 15.29
C ASP A 72 -0.52 5.32 14.86
N LEU A 73 -0.39 4.39 15.83
CA LEU A 73 -0.33 2.96 15.56
C LEU A 73 -1.57 2.45 14.81
N ILE A 74 -2.75 2.91 15.22
CA ILE A 74 -4.01 2.43 14.61
C ILE A 74 -4.14 2.83 13.14
N PRO A 75 -3.96 4.12 12.75
CA PRO A 75 -3.91 4.48 11.34
C PRO A 75 -2.84 3.70 10.55
N VAL A 76 -1.64 3.50 11.11
CA VAL A 76 -0.56 2.74 10.45
C VAL A 76 -0.97 1.28 10.23
N LEU A 77 -1.55 0.61 11.23
CA LEU A 77 -2.05 -0.76 11.11
C LEU A 77 -3.22 -0.86 10.11
N SER A 78 -4.10 0.15 10.07
CA SER A 78 -5.18 0.21 9.07
C SER A 78 -4.65 0.25 7.64
N GLY A 79 -3.42 0.74 7.43
CA GLY A 79 -2.74 0.74 6.13
C GLY A 79 -2.53 -0.66 5.55
N PHE A 80 -2.37 -1.68 6.37
CA PHE A 80 -2.29 -3.06 5.91
C PHE A 80 -3.62 -3.57 5.30
N GLY A 81 -4.73 -2.92 5.62
CA GLY A 81 -6.00 -3.15 4.93
C GLY A 81 -6.10 -2.29 3.66
N CYS A 82 -6.09 -0.98 3.87
CA CYS A 82 -6.22 -0.01 2.79
C CYS A 82 -5.55 1.31 3.15
N ASN A 83 -4.51 1.69 2.41
CA ASN A 83 -3.78 2.94 2.64
C ASN A 83 -4.67 4.19 2.54
N VAL A 84 -5.69 4.17 1.69
CA VAL A 84 -6.65 5.27 1.55
C VAL A 84 -7.44 5.46 2.84
N VAL A 85 -7.98 4.37 3.39
CA VAL A 85 -8.72 4.40 4.67
C VAL A 85 -7.80 4.84 5.80
N ALA A 86 -6.55 4.36 5.82
CA ALA A 86 -5.54 4.74 6.80
C ALA A 86 -5.23 6.24 6.76
N VAL A 87 -5.10 6.83 5.57
CA VAL A 87 -4.90 8.28 5.40
C VAL A 87 -6.09 9.07 5.95
N PHE A 88 -7.33 8.63 5.73
CA PHE A 88 -8.48 9.26 6.37
C PHE A 88 -8.46 9.14 7.90
N GLN A 89 -8.08 7.97 8.42
CA GLN A 89 -7.95 7.76 9.87
C GLN A 89 -6.82 8.58 10.48
N SER A 90 -5.79 8.97 9.70
CA SER A 90 -4.71 9.85 10.17
C SER A 90 -5.20 11.23 10.65
N ARG A 91 -6.47 11.58 10.43
CA ARG A 91 -7.10 12.75 11.02
C ARG A 91 -7.16 12.69 12.57
N SER A 92 -7.15 11.50 13.15
CA SER A 92 -7.09 11.29 14.60
C SER A 92 -5.68 11.45 15.17
N CYS A 93 -4.65 11.46 14.33
CA CYS A 93 -3.28 11.70 14.76
C CYS A 93 -3.08 13.13 15.26
N SER A 94 -2.12 13.33 16.15
CA SER A 94 -1.74 14.68 16.58
C SER A 94 -1.21 15.52 15.40
N ARG A 95 -1.35 16.83 15.49
CA ARG A 95 -0.84 17.73 14.43
C ARG A 95 0.67 17.55 14.20
N CYS A 96 1.42 17.20 15.24
CA CYS A 96 2.87 17.01 15.19
C CYS A 96 3.28 15.71 14.48
N THR A 97 2.46 14.64 14.60
CA THR A 97 2.82 13.30 14.11
C THR A 97 2.10 12.91 12.83
N ARG A 98 1.06 13.65 12.41
CA ARG A 98 0.24 13.30 11.25
C ARG A 98 1.06 13.12 9.98
N HIS A 99 2.07 13.96 9.74
CA HIS A 99 2.94 13.85 8.58
C HIS A 99 3.80 12.58 8.62
N ALA A 100 4.35 12.25 9.79
CA ALA A 100 5.11 11.02 10.00
C ALA A 100 4.22 9.78 9.86
N CYS A 101 3.00 9.83 10.41
CA CYS A 101 2.00 8.78 10.28
C CYS A 101 1.68 8.50 8.80
N ILE A 102 1.40 9.53 8.00
CA ILE A 102 1.13 9.38 6.56
C ILE A 102 2.36 8.85 5.81
N SER A 103 3.55 9.31 6.17
CA SER A 103 4.81 8.83 5.59
C SER A 103 4.99 7.32 5.85
N MET A 104 4.72 6.87 7.07
CA MET A 104 4.77 5.45 7.44
C MET A 104 3.70 4.62 6.72
N ILE A 105 2.45 5.12 6.63
CA ILE A 105 1.38 4.46 5.88
C ILE A 105 1.76 4.30 4.40
N SER A 106 2.31 5.34 3.80
CA SER A 106 2.63 5.34 2.37
C SER A 106 3.74 4.36 2.01
N PHE A 107 4.77 4.23 2.86
CA PHE A 107 5.95 3.42 2.59
C PHE A 107 5.91 2.07 3.29
N GLY A 108 5.59 2.03 4.57
CA GLY A 108 5.79 0.88 5.45
C GLY A 108 4.56 -0.05 5.56
N SER A 109 3.43 0.29 4.95
CA SER A 109 2.21 -0.53 5.03
C SER A 109 1.90 -1.22 3.72
N ALA A 110 1.92 -2.55 3.71
CA ALA A 110 1.45 -3.36 2.59
C ALA A 110 -0.08 -3.46 2.62
N CYS A 111 -0.77 -2.74 1.77
CA CYS A 111 -2.24 -2.86 1.70
C CYS A 111 -2.66 -4.27 1.23
N SER A 112 -3.93 -4.64 1.44
CA SER A 112 -4.46 -5.96 1.11
C SER A 112 -4.21 -6.37 -0.35
N TYR A 113 -4.31 -5.43 -1.27
CA TYR A 113 -4.00 -5.68 -2.70
C TYR A 113 -2.53 -6.00 -2.93
N GLN A 114 -1.65 -5.23 -2.33
CA GLN A 114 -0.20 -5.46 -2.39
C GLN A 114 0.16 -6.80 -1.77
N THR A 115 -0.41 -7.12 -0.61
CA THR A 115 -0.21 -8.39 0.10
C THR A 115 -0.65 -9.56 -0.78
N GLY A 116 -1.85 -9.48 -1.38
CA GLY A 116 -2.38 -10.52 -2.26
C GLY A 116 -1.53 -10.72 -3.52
N ALA A 117 -1.16 -9.63 -4.20
CA ALA A 117 -0.32 -9.68 -5.39
C ALA A 117 1.08 -10.26 -5.08
N THR A 118 1.70 -9.79 -4.01
CA THR A 118 3.02 -10.26 -3.58
C THR A 118 3.03 -11.75 -3.24
N LEU A 119 2.03 -12.20 -2.47
CA LEU A 119 1.91 -13.61 -2.10
C LEU A 119 1.63 -14.48 -3.33
N SER A 120 0.82 -13.99 -4.28
CA SER A 120 0.56 -14.67 -5.54
C SER A 120 1.84 -14.86 -6.37
N LEU A 121 2.69 -13.82 -6.47
CA LEU A 121 3.97 -13.92 -7.18
C LEU A 121 4.94 -14.90 -6.50
N PHE A 122 5.09 -14.80 -5.18
CA PHE A 122 5.98 -15.72 -4.45
C PHE A 122 5.49 -17.16 -4.54
N ASN A 123 4.18 -17.39 -4.58
CA ASN A 123 3.61 -18.71 -4.77
C ASN A 123 3.84 -19.22 -6.21
N ALA A 124 3.69 -18.38 -7.23
CA ALA A 124 3.98 -18.71 -8.62
C ALA A 124 5.47 -19.10 -8.85
N ALA A 125 6.38 -18.48 -8.10
CA ALA A 125 7.80 -18.81 -8.09
C ALA A 125 8.13 -20.00 -7.17
N HIS A 126 7.16 -20.66 -6.55
CA HIS A 126 7.35 -21.73 -5.55
C HIS A 126 8.19 -21.30 -4.32
N GLN A 127 8.19 -20.01 -3.98
CA GLN A 127 8.94 -19.43 -2.85
C GLN A 127 8.06 -18.61 -1.90
N PRO A 128 6.95 -19.15 -1.36
CA PRO A 128 6.02 -18.39 -0.51
C PRO A 128 6.66 -17.93 0.81
N TRP A 129 7.74 -18.56 1.26
CA TRP A 129 8.48 -18.18 2.46
C TRP A 129 9.10 -16.79 2.38
N LEU A 130 9.38 -16.26 1.16
CA LEU A 130 9.90 -14.91 0.94
C LEU A 130 8.95 -13.81 1.44
N PHE A 131 7.70 -14.13 1.66
CA PHE A 131 6.72 -13.15 2.13
C PHE A 131 7.07 -12.60 3.53
N VAL A 132 7.57 -13.44 4.42
CA VAL A 132 7.93 -13.02 5.78
C VAL A 132 9.13 -12.07 5.80
N PRO A 133 10.30 -12.40 5.17
CA PRO A 133 11.41 -11.47 5.08
C PRO A 133 11.05 -10.18 4.31
N TYR A 134 10.22 -10.26 3.27
CA TYR A 134 9.72 -9.08 2.57
C TYR A 134 8.94 -8.13 3.49
N LEU A 135 7.98 -8.64 4.26
CA LEU A 135 7.21 -7.82 5.21
C LEU A 135 8.09 -7.22 6.31
N SER A 136 9.05 -8.00 6.82
CA SER A 136 10.00 -7.54 7.82
C SER A 136 10.87 -6.40 7.27
N LEU A 137 11.39 -6.56 6.06
CA LEU A 137 12.16 -5.54 5.36
C LEU A 137 11.33 -4.27 5.13
N LEU A 138 10.09 -4.42 4.67
CA LEU A 138 9.18 -3.31 4.43
C LEU A 138 8.92 -2.51 5.72
N PHE A 139 8.66 -3.19 6.83
CA PHE A 139 8.38 -2.54 8.10
C PHE A 139 9.62 -1.83 8.66
N ILE A 140 10.79 -2.48 8.65
CA ILE A 140 12.06 -1.91 9.14
C ILE A 140 12.44 -0.67 8.31
N THR A 141 12.39 -0.80 6.98
CA THR A 141 12.74 0.31 6.10
C THR A 141 11.72 1.43 6.15
N GLY A 142 10.42 1.12 6.34
CA GLY A 142 9.38 2.11 6.60
C GLY A 142 9.62 2.90 7.88
N ALA A 143 10.04 2.22 8.95
CA ALA A 143 10.42 2.86 10.21
C ALA A 143 11.67 3.77 10.05
N ILE A 144 12.70 3.28 9.37
CA ILE A 144 13.91 4.05 9.06
C ILE A 144 13.58 5.27 8.20
N HIS A 145 12.80 5.08 7.12
CA HIS A 145 12.33 6.13 6.24
C HIS A 145 11.59 7.22 7.00
N THR A 146 10.63 6.83 7.84
CA THR A 146 9.84 7.77 8.64
C THR A 146 10.73 8.56 9.59
N ARG A 147 11.66 7.92 10.27
CA ARG A 147 12.62 8.57 11.16
C ARG A 147 13.54 9.54 10.43
N LEU A 148 14.08 9.15 9.28
CA LEU A 148 15.01 10.00 8.51
C LEU A 148 14.35 11.28 8.03
N TRP A 149 13.10 11.18 7.57
CA TRP A 149 12.41 12.33 6.96
C TRP A 149 11.59 13.17 7.92
N ASN A 150 11.19 12.64 9.08
CA ASN A 150 10.35 13.36 10.05
C ASN A 150 11.03 13.56 11.41
N GLY A 151 12.18 12.93 11.63
CA GLY A 151 12.90 13.01 12.91
C GLY A 151 12.29 12.17 14.02
N SER A 152 12.82 12.29 15.22
CA SER A 152 12.29 11.66 16.44
C SER A 152 11.46 12.67 17.25
N LEU A 153 10.39 12.20 17.87
CA LEU A 153 9.59 13.03 18.78
C LEU A 153 10.29 13.17 20.13
N LYS A 154 10.34 14.41 20.62
CA LYS A 154 10.73 14.66 22.00
C LYS A 154 9.59 14.21 22.94
N PRO A 155 9.91 13.68 24.13
CA PRO A 155 8.88 13.41 25.14
C PRO A 155 8.17 14.72 25.48
N SER A 156 6.88 14.85 25.18
CA SER A 156 6.09 15.96 25.68
C SER A 156 5.46 15.56 27.02
N GLU A 157 5.52 16.41 28.02
CA GLU A 157 4.94 16.16 29.34
C GLU A 157 3.42 15.99 29.28
N ASP A 158 2.78 16.62 28.31
CA ASP A 158 1.32 16.68 28.17
C ASP A 158 0.65 15.34 27.75
N GLN A 159 1.43 14.35 27.25
CA GLN A 159 0.90 13.06 26.81
C GLN A 159 0.99 11.94 27.86
N ARG A 160 1.49 12.23 29.06
CA ARG A 160 1.59 11.25 30.15
C ARG A 160 0.26 10.97 30.87
N LEU A 161 -0.82 11.66 30.50
CA LEU A 161 -2.13 11.55 31.12
C LEU A 161 -3.12 10.69 30.32
N THR A 162 -2.65 9.64 29.68
CA THR A 162 -3.61 8.58 29.29
C THR A 162 -3.90 7.81 30.57
N GLU A 163 -5.01 8.10 31.20
CA GLU A 163 -5.50 7.33 32.34
C GLU A 163 -5.55 5.85 31.94
N PRO A 164 -5.16 4.92 32.83
CA PRO A 164 -5.21 3.50 32.53
C PRO A 164 -6.65 3.08 32.27
N THR A 165 -7.00 2.91 31.01
CA THR A 165 -8.34 2.40 30.64
C THR A 165 -8.48 0.96 31.12
N TRP A 166 -9.63 0.69 31.72
CA TRP A 166 -9.98 -0.66 32.16
C TRP A 166 -10.34 -1.51 30.95
N LEU A 167 -9.84 -2.73 30.89
CA LEU A 167 -10.29 -3.71 29.90
C LEU A 167 -11.74 -4.04 30.18
N GLN A 168 -12.57 -3.87 29.16
CA GLN A 168 -13.99 -4.19 29.24
C GLN A 168 -14.42 -5.07 28.05
N TRP A 169 -15.50 -5.79 28.23
CA TRP A 169 -16.08 -6.55 27.12
C TRP A 169 -16.62 -5.57 26.06
N PRO A 170 -16.28 -5.76 24.77
CA PRO A 170 -16.72 -4.86 23.72
C PRO A 170 -18.24 -4.87 23.61
N ARG A 171 -18.80 -3.68 23.46
CA ARG A 171 -20.24 -3.48 23.27
C ARG A 171 -20.58 -3.58 21.79
N TRP A 172 -21.27 -4.61 21.38
CA TRP A 172 -21.60 -4.86 19.98
C TRP A 172 -22.24 -3.67 19.26
N ARG A 173 -23.01 -2.86 19.97
CA ARG A 173 -23.62 -1.64 19.43
C ARG A 173 -22.56 -0.62 19.00
N ASN A 174 -21.50 -0.44 19.76
CA ASN A 174 -20.41 0.49 19.45
C ASN A 174 -19.56 -0.07 18.31
N VAL A 175 -19.20 -1.36 18.40
CA VAL A 175 -18.44 -2.07 17.37
C VAL A 175 -19.12 -1.99 16.01
N THR A 176 -20.42 -2.26 15.95
CA THR A 176 -21.18 -2.18 14.69
C THR A 176 -21.29 -0.75 14.17
N TRP A 177 -21.41 0.25 15.04
CA TRP A 177 -21.42 1.65 14.64
C TRP A 177 -20.07 2.09 14.05
N MET A 178 -18.95 1.74 14.71
CA MET A 178 -17.61 2.04 14.23
C MET A 178 -17.32 1.34 12.90
N LEU A 179 -17.63 0.04 12.80
CA LEU A 179 -17.50 -0.73 11.57
C LEU A 179 -18.29 -0.09 10.43
N LYS A 180 -19.55 0.27 10.69
CA LYS A 180 -20.40 0.96 9.69
C LYS A 180 -19.77 2.25 9.19
N ASN A 181 -19.13 3.03 10.06
CA ASN A 181 -18.45 4.27 9.67
C ASN A 181 -17.22 3.98 8.78
N ILE A 182 -16.41 2.96 9.11
CA ILE A 182 -15.26 2.54 8.30
C ILE A 182 -15.75 2.08 6.92
N LEU A 183 -16.76 1.23 6.85
CA LEU A 183 -17.35 0.75 5.61
C LEU A 183 -17.96 1.87 4.77
N ARG A 184 -18.65 2.83 5.43
CA ARG A 184 -19.18 4.01 4.75
C ARG A 184 -18.07 4.84 4.12
N GLN A 185 -16.98 5.11 4.85
CA GLN A 185 -15.83 5.83 4.30
C GLN A 185 -15.20 5.07 3.12
N PHE A 186 -15.05 3.76 3.23
CA PHE A 186 -14.55 2.94 2.14
C PHE A 186 -15.43 3.05 0.89
N ILE A 187 -16.75 2.85 1.03
CA ILE A 187 -17.68 2.86 -0.11
C ILE A 187 -17.84 4.27 -0.70
N THR A 188 -17.96 5.32 0.14
CA THR A 188 -18.29 6.67 -0.35
C THR A 188 -17.10 7.51 -0.72
N GLN A 189 -15.90 7.20 -0.21
CA GLN A 189 -14.70 8.03 -0.43
C GLN A 189 -13.60 7.27 -1.17
N ALA A 190 -13.27 6.05 -0.73
CA ALA A 190 -12.20 5.28 -1.35
C ALA A 190 -12.62 4.68 -2.71
N MET A 191 -13.81 4.06 -2.79
CA MET A 191 -14.28 3.38 -4.00
C MET A 191 -14.51 4.31 -5.20
N PRO A 192 -15.18 5.47 -5.08
CA PRO A 192 -15.32 6.36 -6.23
C PRO A 192 -13.98 6.86 -6.78
N LEU A 193 -13.07 7.24 -5.89
CA LEU A 193 -11.72 7.66 -6.29
C LEU A 193 -10.97 6.52 -6.98
N PHE A 194 -11.09 5.30 -6.48
CA PHE A 194 -10.52 4.12 -7.07
C PHE A 194 -11.06 3.84 -8.48
N LEU A 195 -12.38 3.91 -8.68
CA LEU A 195 -13.01 3.72 -10.00
C LEU A 195 -12.58 4.80 -11.01
N ILE A 196 -12.45 6.04 -10.58
CA ILE A 196 -11.93 7.14 -11.43
C ILE A 196 -10.50 6.82 -11.88
N ILE A 197 -9.64 6.38 -10.96
CA ILE A 197 -8.24 6.06 -11.30
C ILE A 197 -8.15 4.83 -12.20
N CYS A 198 -9.01 3.80 -12.01
CA CYS A 198 -9.10 2.68 -12.93
C CYS A 198 -9.49 3.14 -14.34
N SER A 199 -10.46 4.04 -14.45
CA SER A 199 -10.89 4.59 -15.74
C SER A 199 -9.76 5.36 -16.42
N VAL A 200 -9.02 6.17 -15.66
CA VAL A 200 -7.85 6.90 -16.18
C VAL A 200 -6.74 5.93 -16.60
N ALA A 201 -6.46 4.90 -15.80
CA ALA A 201 -5.47 3.89 -16.14
C ALA A 201 -5.83 3.11 -17.43
N GLY A 202 -7.11 2.73 -17.60
CA GLY A 202 -7.61 2.10 -18.81
C GLY A 202 -7.50 3.02 -20.04
N MET A 203 -7.74 4.33 -19.87
CA MET A 203 -7.55 5.31 -20.95
C MET A 203 -6.07 5.47 -21.32
N LEU A 204 -5.17 5.53 -20.35
CA LEU A 204 -3.72 5.63 -20.59
C LEU A 204 -3.19 4.38 -21.30
N ASP A 205 -3.71 3.21 -20.93
CA ASP A 205 -3.36 1.95 -21.58
C ASP A 205 -3.87 1.92 -23.04
N TYR A 206 -5.12 2.29 -23.26
CA TYR A 206 -5.69 2.41 -24.61
C TYR A 206 -4.93 3.39 -25.51
N ALA A 207 -4.47 4.51 -24.95
CA ALA A 207 -3.66 5.51 -25.65
C ALA A 207 -2.21 5.04 -25.91
N GLY A 208 -1.80 3.84 -25.44
CA GLY A 208 -0.45 3.32 -25.57
C GLY A 208 0.59 4.02 -24.70
N ILE A 209 0.16 4.92 -23.83
CA ILE A 209 1.08 5.70 -22.96
C ILE A 209 1.79 4.80 -21.97
N THR A 210 1.09 3.82 -21.39
CA THR A 210 1.64 2.84 -20.46
C THR A 210 2.75 2.02 -21.13
N ARG A 211 2.54 1.62 -22.38
CA ARG A 211 3.54 0.90 -23.17
C ARG A 211 4.75 1.79 -23.50
N TRP A 212 4.52 3.00 -23.96
CA TRP A 212 5.58 3.96 -24.25
C TRP A 212 6.45 4.26 -23.02
N VAL A 213 5.82 4.51 -21.87
CA VAL A 213 6.54 4.71 -20.59
C VAL A 213 7.32 3.47 -20.21
N SER A 214 6.73 2.26 -20.38
CA SER A 214 7.40 1.00 -20.09
C SER A 214 8.64 0.80 -20.93
N GLU A 215 8.56 0.99 -22.24
CA GLU A 215 9.67 0.84 -23.17
C GLU A 215 10.80 1.87 -22.90
N THR A 216 10.43 3.12 -22.58
CA THR A 216 11.39 4.19 -22.28
C THR A 216 12.11 3.98 -20.95
N THR A 217 11.44 3.42 -19.94
CA THR A 217 12.00 3.23 -18.61
C THR A 217 12.59 1.82 -18.39
N ALA A 218 12.31 0.86 -19.26
CA ALA A 218 12.84 -0.49 -19.19
C ALA A 218 14.37 -0.57 -19.03
N PRO A 219 15.19 0.28 -19.70
CA PRO A 219 16.64 0.27 -19.51
C PRO A 219 17.10 0.52 -18.06
N LEU A 220 16.28 1.18 -17.24
CA LEU A 220 16.60 1.41 -15.82
C LEU A 220 16.63 0.11 -15.02
N LEU A 221 15.92 -0.94 -15.45
CA LEU A 221 15.94 -2.24 -14.79
C LEU A 221 17.28 -2.95 -14.95
N HIS A 222 18.05 -2.67 -16.00
CA HIS A 222 19.39 -3.21 -16.16
C HIS A 222 20.34 -2.80 -15.04
N LEU A 223 20.11 -1.60 -14.43
CA LEU A 223 20.87 -1.17 -13.25
C LEU A 223 20.68 -2.14 -12.06
N PHE A 224 19.53 -2.80 -12.02
CA PHE A 224 19.17 -3.76 -10.98
C PHE A 224 19.31 -5.22 -11.44
N LYS A 225 19.89 -5.46 -12.63
CA LYS A 225 20.00 -6.79 -13.26
C LYS A 225 18.64 -7.52 -13.39
N LEU A 226 17.59 -6.76 -13.60
CA LEU A 226 16.25 -7.28 -13.85
C LEU A 226 15.93 -7.28 -15.34
N PRO A 227 15.24 -8.31 -15.88
CA PRO A 227 14.74 -8.33 -17.24
C PRO A 227 13.82 -7.14 -17.55
N ALA A 228 13.95 -6.59 -18.75
CA ALA A 228 13.14 -5.43 -19.18
C ALA A 228 11.63 -5.74 -19.25
N GLU A 229 11.29 -7.00 -19.50
CA GLU A 229 9.91 -7.50 -19.59
C GLU A 229 9.12 -7.36 -18.27
N LEU A 230 9.81 -7.11 -17.16
CA LEU A 230 9.18 -6.90 -15.84
C LEU A 230 8.67 -5.46 -15.66
N MET A 231 9.09 -4.53 -16.52
CA MET A 231 8.74 -3.11 -16.38
C MET A 231 7.23 -2.81 -16.40
N PRO A 232 6.41 -3.45 -17.24
CA PRO A 232 4.97 -3.27 -17.19
C PRO A 232 4.37 -3.51 -15.81
N GLY A 233 4.73 -4.61 -15.16
CA GLY A 233 4.24 -4.94 -13.82
C GLY A 233 4.60 -3.89 -12.77
N ILE A 234 5.81 -3.32 -12.85
CA ILE A 234 6.24 -2.23 -11.95
C ILE A 234 5.42 -0.96 -12.22
N ILE A 235 5.26 -0.55 -13.48
CA ILE A 235 4.48 0.65 -13.84
C ILE A 235 3.02 0.49 -13.39
N PHE A 236 2.42 -0.67 -13.65
CA PHE A 236 1.05 -0.91 -13.21
C PHE A 236 0.92 -0.92 -11.68
N SER A 237 1.95 -1.37 -10.96
CA SER A 237 1.95 -1.30 -9.50
C SER A 237 2.07 0.12 -8.95
N LEU A 238 2.60 1.09 -9.71
CA LEU A 238 2.54 2.52 -9.37
C LEU A 238 1.12 3.06 -9.51
N LEU A 239 0.39 2.63 -10.52
CA LEU A 239 -1.02 2.99 -10.69
C LEU A 239 -1.87 2.32 -9.61
N ARG A 240 -1.64 1.02 -9.40
CA ARG A 240 -2.36 0.16 -8.47
C ARG A 240 -1.44 -0.90 -7.90
N LYS A 241 -1.53 -1.15 -6.60
CA LYS A 241 -0.65 -2.08 -5.89
C LYS A 241 -0.82 -3.57 -6.28
N ASP A 242 -1.91 -3.92 -6.94
CA ASP A 242 -2.12 -5.24 -7.55
C ASP A 242 -1.60 -5.36 -8.99
N GLY A 243 -1.03 -4.30 -9.54
CA GLY A 243 -0.48 -4.28 -10.91
C GLY A 243 0.60 -5.34 -11.16
N LEU A 244 1.30 -5.81 -10.12
CA LEU A 244 2.22 -6.94 -10.20
C LEU A 244 1.57 -8.23 -10.71
N MET A 245 0.26 -8.40 -10.53
CA MET A 245 -0.44 -9.61 -11.01
C MET A 245 -0.44 -9.75 -12.53
N VAL A 246 -0.19 -8.67 -13.26
CA VAL A 246 0.00 -8.70 -14.72
C VAL A 246 1.16 -9.63 -15.11
N LEU A 247 2.20 -9.72 -14.28
CA LEU A 247 3.35 -10.59 -14.51
C LEU A 247 3.05 -12.08 -14.25
N ASN A 248 1.94 -12.38 -13.59
CA ASN A 248 1.49 -13.76 -13.35
C ASN A 248 0.54 -14.30 -14.44
N GLN A 249 0.31 -13.52 -15.50
CA GLN A 249 -0.39 -13.98 -16.68
C GLN A 249 0.49 -15.02 -17.41
N ASP A 250 -0.08 -15.83 -18.26
CA ASP A 250 0.62 -16.89 -18.99
C ASP A 250 1.32 -17.96 -18.14
N GLY A 251 0.72 -18.27 -16.96
CA GLY A 251 1.24 -19.29 -16.05
C GLY A 251 2.48 -18.89 -15.26
N GLY A 252 2.86 -17.61 -15.28
CA GLY A 252 3.97 -17.08 -14.47
C GLY A 252 5.36 -17.53 -14.94
N SER A 253 5.52 -17.90 -16.20
CA SER A 253 6.81 -18.37 -16.77
C SER A 253 7.95 -17.39 -16.54
N LEU A 254 7.71 -16.08 -16.71
CA LEU A 254 8.68 -15.03 -16.42
C LEU A 254 9.09 -15.01 -14.94
N ILE A 255 8.14 -15.20 -14.04
CA ILE A 255 8.39 -15.19 -12.60
C ILE A 255 9.19 -16.41 -12.16
N GLN A 256 8.94 -17.57 -12.75
CA GLN A 256 9.65 -18.82 -12.44
C GLN A 256 11.12 -18.80 -12.92
N SER A 257 11.45 -17.99 -13.92
CA SER A 257 12.84 -17.83 -14.41
C SER A 257 13.68 -16.92 -13.54
N LEU A 258 13.07 -16.17 -12.59
CA LEU A 258 13.79 -15.22 -11.74
C LEU A 258 14.51 -15.93 -10.58
N SER A 259 15.71 -15.48 -10.27
CA SER A 259 16.37 -15.87 -9.02
C SER A 259 15.63 -15.32 -7.80
N THR A 260 15.85 -15.92 -6.64
CA THR A 260 15.24 -15.49 -5.37
C THR A 260 15.48 -14.00 -5.08
N SER A 261 16.68 -13.52 -5.35
CA SER A 261 17.07 -12.11 -5.17
C SER A 261 16.39 -11.17 -6.16
N GLN A 262 16.30 -11.58 -7.43
CA GLN A 262 15.59 -10.82 -8.46
C GLN A 262 14.08 -10.72 -8.15
N LEU A 263 13.48 -11.80 -7.69
CA LEU A 263 12.09 -11.84 -7.30
C LEU A 263 11.81 -10.92 -6.11
N LEU A 264 12.65 -10.96 -5.07
CA LEU A 264 12.54 -10.06 -3.92
C LEU A 264 12.70 -8.59 -4.33
N LEU A 265 13.68 -8.30 -5.21
CA LEU A 265 13.94 -6.96 -5.69
C LEU A 265 12.81 -6.42 -6.58
N LEU A 266 12.24 -7.26 -7.46
CA LEU A 266 11.07 -6.93 -8.26
C LEU A 266 9.89 -6.53 -7.38
N VAL A 267 9.55 -7.39 -6.41
CA VAL A 267 8.45 -7.13 -5.47
C VAL A 267 8.73 -5.90 -4.61
N TRP A 268 9.99 -5.71 -4.21
CA TRP A 268 10.40 -4.51 -3.48
C TRP A 268 10.15 -3.24 -4.29
N LEU A 269 10.68 -3.14 -5.51
CA LEU A 269 10.51 -1.98 -6.37
C LEU A 269 9.02 -1.70 -6.65
N ALA A 270 8.28 -2.69 -7.06
CA ALA A 270 6.87 -2.54 -7.38
C ALA A 270 6.02 -2.09 -6.17
N SER A 271 6.38 -2.54 -4.97
CA SER A 271 5.62 -2.23 -3.76
C SER A 271 6.00 -0.90 -3.11
N THR A 272 7.27 -0.47 -3.23
CA THR A 272 7.78 0.65 -2.42
C THR A 272 8.15 1.90 -3.21
N LEU A 273 8.31 1.83 -4.55
CA LEU A 273 8.66 3.01 -5.35
C LEU A 273 7.72 4.19 -5.08
N MET A 274 6.44 3.96 -5.04
CA MET A 274 5.46 5.00 -4.74
C MET A 274 4.21 4.39 -4.09
N ALA A 275 3.53 5.09 -3.21
CA ALA A 275 2.16 4.75 -2.84
C ALA A 275 1.28 4.73 -4.10
N CYS A 276 0.23 3.90 -4.13
CA CYS A 276 -0.66 3.90 -5.30
C CYS A 276 -1.24 5.30 -5.55
N LEU A 277 -1.52 5.62 -6.80
CA LEU A 277 -2.04 6.93 -7.18
C LEU A 277 -3.26 7.34 -6.36
N VAL A 278 -4.16 6.39 -6.04
CA VAL A 278 -5.33 6.63 -5.18
C VAL A 278 -4.90 7.21 -3.83
N THR A 279 -3.86 6.64 -3.23
CA THR A 279 -3.33 7.11 -1.93
C THR A 279 -2.69 8.49 -2.08
N VAL A 280 -1.91 8.74 -3.13
CA VAL A 280 -1.28 10.05 -3.38
C VAL A 280 -2.34 11.14 -3.54
N PHE A 281 -3.38 10.89 -4.33
CA PHE A 281 -4.51 11.83 -4.48
C PHE A 281 -5.27 12.04 -3.17
N THR A 282 -5.43 11.00 -2.37
CA THR A 282 -6.06 11.12 -1.05
C THR A 282 -5.23 12.00 -0.13
N ILE A 283 -3.92 11.81 -0.09
CA ILE A 283 -2.99 12.67 0.69
C ILE A 283 -3.07 14.12 0.20
N ALA A 284 -3.09 14.34 -1.12
CA ALA A 284 -3.19 15.67 -1.71
C ALA A 284 -4.50 16.38 -1.31
N ARG A 285 -5.60 15.63 -1.25
CA ARG A 285 -6.92 16.15 -0.81
C ARG A 285 -7.00 16.39 0.69
N GLU A 286 -6.34 15.54 1.50
CA GLU A 286 -6.41 15.59 2.96
C GLU A 286 -5.47 16.63 3.58
N ILE A 287 -4.35 16.90 2.94
CA ILE A 287 -3.34 17.87 3.42
C ILE A 287 -3.11 18.95 2.39
N ASN A 288 -2.37 18.64 1.35
CA ASN A 288 -2.15 19.48 0.16
C ASN A 288 -1.31 18.72 -0.89
N TRP A 289 -1.30 19.24 -2.13
CA TRP A 289 -0.57 18.64 -3.24
C TRP A 289 0.96 18.66 -3.05
N ARG A 290 1.48 19.74 -2.48
CA ARG A 290 2.94 19.87 -2.25
C ARG A 290 3.45 18.79 -1.30
N PHE A 291 2.70 18.51 -0.24
CA PHE A 291 3.05 17.46 0.70
C PHE A 291 2.93 16.06 0.07
N ALA A 292 1.89 15.80 -0.73
CA ALA A 292 1.72 14.52 -1.42
C ALA A 292 2.89 14.22 -2.37
N VAL A 293 3.31 15.20 -3.18
CA VAL A 293 4.47 15.07 -4.07
C VAL A 293 5.77 14.91 -3.29
N ALA A 294 5.94 15.65 -2.20
CA ALA A 294 7.12 15.52 -1.35
C ALA A 294 7.23 14.12 -0.70
N VAL A 295 6.12 13.57 -0.20
CA VAL A 295 6.08 12.20 0.34
C VAL A 295 6.41 11.19 -0.75
N ALA A 296 5.80 11.30 -1.93
CA ALA A 296 6.09 10.41 -3.06
C ALA A 296 7.56 10.48 -3.48
N GLY A 297 8.14 11.67 -3.60
CA GLY A 297 9.56 11.83 -3.95
C GLY A 297 10.52 11.26 -2.91
N LYS A 298 10.24 11.48 -1.62
CA LYS A 298 11.01 10.88 -0.51
C LYS A 298 10.92 9.35 -0.55
N GLN A 299 9.75 8.83 -0.87
CA GLN A 299 9.49 7.40 -0.97
C GLN A 299 10.30 6.77 -2.12
N VAL A 300 10.25 7.36 -3.33
CA VAL A 300 11.06 6.94 -4.47
C VAL A 300 12.53 6.90 -4.11
N LEU A 301 13.06 7.96 -3.51
CA LEU A 301 14.49 8.02 -3.12
C LEU A 301 14.86 6.90 -2.14
N SER A 302 14.08 6.73 -1.07
CA SER A 302 14.34 5.69 -0.08
C SER A 302 14.20 4.28 -0.66
N SER A 303 13.21 4.05 -1.53
CA SER A 303 13.01 2.77 -2.22
C SER A 303 14.18 2.40 -3.11
N LEU A 304 14.68 3.36 -3.90
CA LEU A 304 15.84 3.16 -4.78
C LEU A 304 17.13 2.88 -4.00
N VAL A 305 17.36 3.61 -2.89
CA VAL A 305 18.53 3.36 -2.04
C VAL A 305 18.51 1.94 -1.49
N VAL A 306 17.36 1.49 -0.97
CA VAL A 306 17.24 0.11 -0.45
C VAL A 306 17.35 -0.92 -1.57
N ALA A 307 16.76 -0.65 -2.75
CA ALA A 307 16.89 -1.52 -3.91
C ALA A 307 18.35 -1.69 -4.34
N LEU A 308 19.15 -0.61 -4.32
CA LEU A 308 20.59 -0.68 -4.59
C LEU A 308 21.32 -1.50 -3.54
N VAL A 309 20.99 -1.35 -2.26
CA VAL A 309 21.58 -2.15 -1.19
C VAL A 309 21.27 -3.64 -1.38
N ILE A 310 20.00 -3.98 -1.65
CA ILE A 310 19.58 -5.35 -1.94
C ILE A 310 20.35 -5.90 -3.15
N SER A 311 20.40 -5.14 -4.24
CA SER A 311 21.11 -5.51 -5.47
C SER A 311 22.59 -5.78 -5.22
N GLN A 312 23.28 -4.99 -4.40
CA GLN A 312 24.70 -5.17 -4.08
C GLN A 312 24.96 -6.39 -3.17
N LEU A 313 24.11 -6.62 -2.17
CA LEU A 313 24.25 -7.75 -1.25
C LEU A 313 24.12 -9.09 -1.96
N PHE A 314 23.25 -9.19 -2.96
CA PHE A 314 22.98 -10.44 -3.68
C PHE A 314 23.81 -10.62 -4.97
N ILE A 315 24.61 -9.62 -5.39
CA ILE A 315 25.51 -9.75 -6.54
C ILE A 315 26.68 -10.73 -6.26
N HIS A 316 27.00 -10.98 -5.00
CA HIS A 316 28.06 -11.90 -4.61
C HIS A 316 27.65 -13.38 -4.61
N GLU A 317 26.36 -13.71 -4.81
CA GLU A 317 25.87 -15.10 -4.81
C GLU A 317 25.55 -15.66 -6.21
N ALA A 318 25.78 -14.92 -7.27
CA ALA A 318 25.64 -15.31 -8.67
C ALA A 318 27.01 -15.22 -9.36
#